data_246d3c1171c9182715fed655c234a09b
#
_entry.id   246d3c1171c9182715fed655c234a09b
#
_cell.length_a   1.000
_cell.length_b   1.000
_cell.length_c   1.000
_cell.angle_alpha   90.00
_cell.angle_beta   90.00
_cell.angle_gamma   90.00
#
_symmetry.space_group_name_H-M   'P 1'
#
loop_
_entity.id
_entity.type
_entity.pdbx_description
1 polymer ?
#
loop_
_entity_poly.entity_id
_entity_poly.type
_entity_poly.pdbx_seq_one_letter_code
_entity_poly.pdbx_strand_id
1 'polypeptide(L)' 'KKHEELSIEKAYSILNSSSSDDDNTIKKKYRDLVKQNHPDIISGRGESQNKIDEATKKLQEINEAYEIIKKSRGV' A
#
# COMPACT_ATOMS: atom_id res chain seq x y z
N LYS A 1 -18.06 7.90 -15.79
CA LYS A 1 -17.69 7.50 -15.49
C LYS A 1 -17.36 6.84 -14.65
N LYS A 2 -16.92 6.79 -14.41
CA LYS A 2 -16.85 6.00 -13.50
C LYS A 2 -15.75 5.92 -12.66
N HIS A 3 -15.82 5.46 -11.45
CA HIS A 3 -14.73 5.33 -10.65
C HIS A 3 -13.85 4.32 -11.16
N GLU A 4 -12.55 4.54 -11.08
CA GLU A 4 -11.63 3.56 -11.38
C GLU A 4 -11.32 2.79 -10.19
N GLU A 5 -11.66 1.51 -10.13
CA GLU A 5 -11.24 0.68 -9.05
C GLU A 5 -9.92 0.07 -9.40
N LEU A 6 -9.07 -0.14 -8.38
CA LEU A 6 -7.83 -0.84 -8.60
C LEU A 6 -8.10 -2.27 -8.98
N SER A 7 -7.45 -2.73 -10.04
CA SER A 7 -7.54 -4.14 -10.39
C SER A 7 -6.70 -4.94 -9.41
N ILE A 8 -6.96 -6.25 -9.31
CA ILE A 8 -6.21 -7.11 -8.41
C ILE A 8 -4.74 -7.14 -8.82
N GLU A 9 -4.46 -7.09 -10.11
CA GLU A 9 -3.08 -7.07 -10.58
C GLU A 9 -2.36 -5.81 -10.16
N LYS A 10 -3.05 -4.67 -10.27
CA LYS A 10 -2.45 -3.42 -9.85
C LYS A 10 -2.23 -3.41 -8.35
N ALA A 11 -3.16 -4.00 -7.59
CA ALA A 11 -3.00 -4.08 -6.15
C ALA A 11 -1.75 -4.85 -5.77
N TYR A 12 -1.50 -5.97 -6.42
CA TYR A 12 -0.27 -6.72 -6.15
C TYR A 12 0.96 -5.89 -6.50
N SER A 13 0.89 -5.16 -7.60
CA SER A 13 2.01 -4.32 -8.02
C SER A 13 2.32 -3.24 -6.99
N ILE A 14 1.28 -2.63 -6.45
CA ILE A 14 1.46 -1.59 -5.44
C ILE A 14 2.20 -2.13 -4.22
N LEU A 15 1.91 -3.38 -3.83
CA LEU A 15 2.57 -3.99 -2.68
C LEU A 15 3.88 -4.69 -3.05
N ASN A 16 4.33 -4.57 -4.31
CA ASN A 16 5.54 -5.26 -4.77
C ASN A 16 5.43 -6.76 -4.55
N SER A 17 4.25 -7.31 -4.74
CA SER A 17 3.99 -8.72 -4.53
C SER A 17 3.40 -9.34 -5.78
N SER A 18 3.12 -10.62 -5.74
CA SER A 18 2.48 -11.30 -6.86
C SER A 18 1.44 -12.27 -6.33
N SER A 19 0.59 -12.75 -7.24
CA SER A 19 -0.46 -13.67 -6.85
C SER A 19 0.09 -15.01 -6.37
N SER A 20 1.35 -15.30 -6.69
CA SER A 20 1.98 -16.53 -6.24
C SER A 20 2.58 -16.42 -4.84
N ASP A 21 2.66 -15.19 -4.28
CA ASP A 21 3.15 -15.01 -2.92
C ASP A 21 2.09 -15.51 -1.93
N ASP A 22 2.55 -16.04 -0.79
CA ASP A 22 1.59 -16.45 0.22
C ASP A 22 1.14 -15.25 1.05
N ASP A 23 0.11 -15.46 1.88
CA ASP A 23 -0.50 -14.37 2.63
C ASP A 23 0.50 -13.72 3.58
N ASN A 24 1.34 -14.51 4.22
CA ASN A 24 2.32 -13.99 5.15
C ASN A 24 3.33 -13.09 4.45
N THR A 25 3.76 -13.48 3.27
CA THR A 25 4.70 -12.68 2.49
C THR A 25 4.07 -11.37 2.09
N ILE A 26 2.84 -11.40 1.64
CA ILE A 26 2.13 -10.18 1.23
C ILE A 26 1.94 -9.26 2.43
N LYS A 27 1.56 -9.82 3.57
CA LYS A 27 1.36 -9.04 4.78
C LYS A 27 2.66 -8.37 5.21
N LYS A 28 3.76 -9.07 5.12
CA LYS A 28 5.04 -8.50 5.48
C LYS A 28 5.40 -7.34 4.57
N LYS A 29 5.19 -7.51 3.27
CA LYS A 29 5.46 -6.44 2.31
C LYS A 29 4.56 -5.23 2.58
N TYR A 30 3.31 -5.48 2.90
CA TYR A 30 2.38 -4.42 3.25
C TYR A 30 2.91 -3.62 4.45
N ARG A 31 3.31 -4.32 5.52
CA ARG A 31 3.81 -3.66 6.70
C ARG A 31 5.07 -2.85 6.43
N ASP A 32 5.97 -3.39 5.62
CA ASP A 32 7.19 -2.67 5.28
C ASP A 32 6.87 -1.39 4.53
N LEU A 33 5.93 -1.45 3.60
CA LEU A 33 5.56 -0.28 2.84
C LEU A 33 4.87 0.77 3.71
N VAL A 34 4.05 0.32 4.65
CA VAL A 34 3.41 1.24 5.59
C VAL A 34 4.47 1.98 6.39
N LYS A 35 5.47 1.27 6.89
CA LYS A 35 6.54 1.90 7.65
C LYS A 35 7.30 2.90 6.81
N GLN A 36 7.57 2.58 5.56
CA GLN A 36 8.35 3.45 4.70
C GLN A 36 7.60 4.71 4.31
N ASN A 37 6.27 4.66 4.34
CA ASN A 37 5.45 5.78 3.85
C ASN A 37 4.55 6.37 4.92
N HIS A 38 4.76 6.03 6.18
CA HIS A 38 3.90 6.56 7.24
C HIS A 38 4.22 8.04 7.45
N PRO A 39 3.19 8.91 7.46
CA PRO A 39 3.43 10.34 7.60
C PRO A 39 4.22 10.72 8.84
N ASP A 40 3.97 10.04 9.95
CA ASP A 40 4.70 10.34 11.19
C ASP A 40 6.18 10.08 11.05
N ILE A 41 6.53 8.98 10.36
CA ILE A 41 7.94 8.63 10.17
C ILE A 41 8.59 9.64 9.23
N ILE A 42 7.91 10.00 8.16
CA ILE A 42 8.43 10.96 7.19
C ILE A 42 8.61 12.33 7.86
N SER A 43 7.61 12.73 8.64
CA SER A 43 7.69 13.99 9.37
C SER A 43 8.84 13.99 10.36
N GLY A 44 9.08 12.86 11.02
CA GLY A 44 10.17 12.74 11.99
C GLY A 44 11.54 12.86 11.37
N ARG A 45 11.65 12.66 10.05
CA ARG A 45 12.92 12.83 9.37
C ARG A 45 13.19 14.27 8.97
N GLY A 46 12.23 15.17 9.23
CA GLY A 46 12.39 16.56 8.85
C GLY A 46 12.09 16.82 7.38
N GLU A 47 11.33 15.94 6.74
CA GLU A 47 10.99 16.11 5.34
C GLU A 47 9.99 17.25 5.15
N SER A 48 9.92 17.76 3.93
CA SER A 48 9.01 18.85 3.62
C SER A 48 7.56 18.38 3.64
N GLN A 49 6.64 19.35 3.72
CA GLN A 49 5.23 19.03 3.73
C GLN A 49 4.80 18.30 2.45
N ASN A 50 5.41 18.64 1.32
CA ASN A 50 5.11 17.94 0.08
C ASN A 50 5.42 16.45 0.18
N LYS A 51 6.53 16.12 0.81
CA LYS A 51 6.90 14.72 1.00
C LYS A 51 5.93 14.01 1.93
N ILE A 52 5.48 14.71 2.97
CA ILE A 52 4.53 14.15 3.91
C ILE A 52 3.21 13.88 3.20
N ASP A 53 2.77 14.82 2.36
CA ASP A 53 1.53 14.65 1.60
C ASP A 53 1.62 13.47 0.64
N GLU A 54 2.76 13.33 -0.04
CA GLU A 54 2.97 12.20 -0.94
C GLU A 54 2.92 10.89 -0.19
N ALA A 55 3.53 10.85 0.98
CA ALA A 55 3.52 9.64 1.80
C ALA A 55 2.11 9.28 2.22
N THR A 56 1.30 10.28 2.56
CA THR A 56 -0.09 10.03 2.94
C THR A 56 -0.87 9.41 1.79
N LYS A 57 -0.71 9.96 0.58
CA LYS A 57 -1.39 9.41 -0.58
C LYS A 57 -0.93 7.99 -0.87
N LYS A 58 0.37 7.77 -0.78
CA LYS A 58 0.92 6.44 -1.02
C LYS A 58 0.37 5.44 -0.02
N LEU A 59 0.28 5.85 1.24
CA LEU A 59 -0.24 4.99 2.28
C LEU A 59 -1.69 4.61 2.00
N GLN A 60 -2.50 5.55 1.52
CA GLN A 60 -3.87 5.26 1.15
C GLN A 60 -3.94 4.20 0.05
N GLU A 61 -3.09 4.32 -0.96
CA GLU A 61 -3.04 3.34 -2.03
C GLU A 61 -2.62 1.97 -1.52
N ILE A 62 -1.64 1.95 -0.63
CA ILE A 62 -1.16 0.70 -0.05
C ILE A 62 -2.28 0.01 0.72
N ASN A 63 -3.02 0.78 1.51
CA ASN A 63 -4.14 0.23 2.28
C ASN A 63 -5.24 -0.31 1.37
N GLU A 64 -5.58 0.42 0.32
CA GLU A 64 -6.58 -0.03 -0.64
C GLU A 64 -6.15 -1.30 -1.33
N ALA A 65 -4.88 -1.34 -1.75
CA ALA A 65 -4.36 -2.52 -2.43
C ALA A 65 -4.45 -3.74 -1.54
N TYR A 66 -4.08 -3.58 -0.28
CA TYR A 66 -4.12 -4.71 0.65
C TYR A 66 -5.55 -5.18 0.87
N GLU A 67 -6.50 -4.24 0.98
CA GLU A 67 -7.91 -4.60 1.14
C GLU A 67 -8.41 -5.41 -0.04
N ILE A 68 -8.07 -4.98 -1.25
CA ILE A 68 -8.49 -5.68 -2.46
C ILE A 68 -7.93 -7.10 -2.47
N ILE A 69 -6.66 -7.23 -2.12
CA ILE A 69 -6.02 -8.54 -2.09
C ILE A 69 -6.65 -9.45 -1.04
N LYS A 70 -6.92 -8.91 0.13
CA LYS A 70 -7.55 -9.69 1.19
C LYS A 70 -8.90 -10.20 0.76
N LYS A 71 -9.71 -9.33 0.16
CA LYS A 71 -11.03 -9.74 -0.31
C LYS A 71 -10.93 -10.82 -1.37
N SER A 72 -9.98 -10.67 -2.28
CA SER A 72 -9.80 -11.64 -3.34
C SER A 72 -9.38 -13.00 -2.81
N ARG A 73 -8.56 -12.99 -1.76
CA ARG A 73 -8.05 -14.25 -1.19
C ARG A 73 -8.94 -14.82 -0.11
N GLY A 74 -9.90 -14.04 0.38
CA GLY A 74 -10.81 -14.51 1.40
C GLY A 74 -10.20 -14.59 2.79
N VAL A 75 -9.23 -13.74 3.07
CA VAL A 75 -8.61 -13.73 4.40
C VAL A 75 -8.96 -12.47 5.17
#